data_239bbd8cda4366304a4740dbe00656ad
#
_entry.id   239bbd8cda4366304a4740dbe00656ad
#
_cell.length_a   1.000
_cell.length_b   1.000
_cell.length_c   1.000
_cell.angle_alpha   90.00
_cell.angle_beta   90.00
_cell.angle_gamma   90.00
#
_symmetry.space_group_name_H-M   'P 1'
#
loop_
_entity.id
_entity.type
_entity.pdbx_description
1 polymer ?
#
loop_
_entity_poly.entity_id
_entity_poly.type
_entity_poly.pdbx_seq_one_letter_code
_entity_poly.pdbx_strand_id
1 'polypeptide(L)'
;MHTYSRLTHDEAVRRCAVDLVANGYDVRARIEGWFEPPDYINGYRPDIVARMGDHFIIVEVKKGDIDWPKITALQDYVSAHNAFEVRVMTPDEILDSAFKLDLHAS
;
A
#
# COMPACT_ATOMS: atom_id res chain seq x y z
N MET A 1 15.27 -13.88 20.25
CA MET A 1 13.94 -13.94 19.84
C MET A 1 13.78 -13.56 18.39
N HIS A 2 12.94 -14.18 17.73
CA HIS A 2 12.82 -13.90 16.34
C HIS A 2 12.17 -12.54 16.09
N THR A 3 12.24 -12.12 14.87
CA THR A 3 11.85 -10.79 14.46
C THR A 3 10.68 -10.79 13.50
N TYR A 4 9.88 -11.83 13.51
CA TYR A 4 8.75 -11.88 12.61
C TYR A 4 7.73 -10.82 12.96
N SER A 5 7.17 -10.21 11.95
CA SER A 5 6.03 -9.36 12.15
C SER A 5 4.83 -10.21 12.54
N ARG A 6 4.12 -9.76 13.55
CA ARG A 6 2.87 -10.39 13.95
C ARG A 6 1.65 -9.69 13.40
N LEU A 7 1.87 -8.70 12.56
CA LEU A 7 0.77 -7.99 11.96
C LEU A 7 -0.02 -8.91 11.04
N THR A 8 -1.33 -8.87 11.15
CA THR A 8 -2.20 -9.47 10.15
C THR A 8 -2.11 -8.65 8.88
N HIS A 9 -2.66 -9.18 7.79
CA HIS A 9 -2.74 -8.43 6.55
C HIS A 9 -3.42 -7.07 6.78
N ASP A 10 -4.58 -7.06 7.42
CA ASP A 10 -5.34 -5.83 7.62
C ASP A 10 -4.64 -4.86 8.57
N GLU A 11 -3.97 -5.37 9.59
CA GLU A 11 -3.18 -4.51 10.48
C GLU A 11 -2.04 -3.84 9.72
N ALA A 12 -1.38 -4.59 8.84
CA ALA A 12 -0.31 -4.04 8.02
C ALA A 12 -0.83 -3.00 7.04
N VAL A 13 -1.97 -3.25 6.41
CA VAL A 13 -2.60 -2.27 5.52
C VAL A 13 -2.92 -1.00 6.29
N ARG A 14 -3.52 -1.14 7.47
CA ARG A 14 -3.89 0.03 8.30
C ARG A 14 -2.65 0.84 8.68
N ARG A 15 -1.59 0.17 9.11
CA ARG A 15 -0.37 0.84 9.51
C ARG A 15 0.24 1.61 8.34
N CYS A 16 0.29 0.99 7.17
CA CYS A 16 0.80 1.65 5.98
C CYS A 16 -0.07 2.85 5.61
N ALA A 17 -1.39 2.70 5.67
CA ALA A 17 -2.31 3.77 5.35
C ALA A 17 -2.15 4.96 6.32
N VAL A 18 -2.05 4.68 7.61
CA VAL A 18 -1.86 5.73 8.62
C VAL A 18 -0.54 6.47 8.38
N ASP A 19 0.53 5.74 8.08
CA ASP A 19 1.82 6.35 7.82
C ASP A 19 1.78 7.24 6.57
N LEU A 20 1.08 6.80 5.53
CA LEU A 20 0.91 7.61 4.32
C LEU A 20 0.12 8.89 4.61
N VAL A 21 -0.95 8.79 5.41
CA VAL A 21 -1.69 9.99 5.82
C VAL A 21 -0.77 10.94 6.59
N ALA A 22 0.04 10.40 7.50
CA ALA A 22 0.96 11.21 8.30
C ALA A 22 2.00 11.91 7.42
N ASN A 23 2.27 11.38 6.24
CA ASN A 23 3.20 11.96 5.28
C ASN A 23 2.51 12.82 4.22
N GLY A 24 1.26 13.16 4.42
CA GLY A 24 0.56 14.12 3.57
C GLY A 24 -0.22 13.54 2.41
N TYR A 25 -0.36 12.22 2.34
CA TYR A 25 -1.12 11.59 1.27
C TYR A 25 -2.60 11.56 1.59
N ASP A 26 -3.41 11.65 0.54
CA ASP A 26 -4.82 11.34 0.60
C ASP A 26 -4.94 9.83 0.32
N VAL A 27 -5.51 9.07 1.25
CA VAL A 27 -5.41 7.62 1.24
C VAL A 27 -6.77 6.95 1.20
N ARG A 28 -6.92 5.99 0.27
CA ARG A 28 -8.03 5.06 0.25
C ARG A 28 -7.48 3.68 0.57
N ALA A 29 -8.12 2.99 1.50
CA ALA A 29 -7.63 1.70 1.97
C ALA A 29 -8.78 0.71 2.08
N ARG A 30 -8.49 -0.53 1.71
CA ARG A 30 -9.46 -1.61 1.72
C ARG A 30 -9.38 -2.33 3.06
N ILE A 31 -9.81 -1.63 4.10
CA ILE A 31 -9.88 -2.18 5.46
C ILE A 31 -11.12 -1.67 6.14
N GLU A 32 -11.62 -2.46 7.06
CA GLU A 32 -12.78 -2.08 7.85
C GLU A 32 -12.47 -0.84 8.67
N GLY A 33 -13.41 0.10 8.69
CA GLY A 33 -13.26 1.31 9.48
C GLY A 33 -12.49 2.44 8.79
N TRP A 34 -11.98 2.22 7.58
CA TRP A 34 -11.37 3.30 6.81
C TRP A 34 -12.45 4.09 6.09
N PHE A 35 -12.15 5.37 5.78
CA PHE A 35 -13.16 6.28 5.23
C PHE A 35 -13.69 5.81 3.88
N GLU A 36 -12.80 5.46 2.97
CA GLU A 36 -13.19 5.01 1.64
C GLU A 36 -12.26 3.91 1.17
N PRO A 37 -12.80 2.88 0.49
CA PRO A 37 -11.96 1.88 -0.15
C PRO A 37 -11.44 2.43 -1.50
N PRO A 38 -10.36 1.83 -2.02
CA PRO A 38 -9.89 2.15 -3.36
C PRO A 38 -10.88 1.67 -4.41
N ASP A 39 -10.85 2.30 -5.58
CA ASP A 39 -11.59 1.82 -6.73
C ASP A 39 -10.91 0.59 -7.32
N TYR A 40 -11.65 -0.15 -8.14
CA TYR A 40 -11.08 -1.24 -8.91
C TYR A 40 -10.15 -0.70 -9.98
N ILE A 41 -9.05 -1.39 -10.19
CA ILE A 41 -8.06 -1.07 -11.22
C ILE A 41 -7.84 -2.34 -12.03
N ASN A 42 -8.18 -2.30 -13.32
CA ASN A 42 -8.07 -3.45 -14.21
C ASN A 42 -8.73 -4.71 -13.63
N GLY A 43 -9.89 -4.53 -13.00
CA GLY A 43 -10.67 -5.64 -12.46
C GLY A 43 -10.28 -6.08 -11.06
N TYR A 44 -9.28 -5.47 -10.45
CA TYR A 44 -8.83 -5.82 -9.10
C TYR A 44 -8.89 -4.60 -8.20
N ARG A 45 -9.21 -4.84 -6.93
CA ARG A 45 -9.20 -3.77 -5.94
C ARG A 45 -7.89 -3.85 -5.15
N PRO A 46 -7.04 -2.82 -5.23
CA PRO A 46 -5.80 -2.81 -4.45
C PRO A 46 -6.08 -2.62 -2.97
N ASP A 47 -5.09 -2.91 -2.14
CA ASP A 47 -5.20 -2.70 -0.70
C ASP A 47 -5.21 -1.22 -0.35
N ILE A 48 -4.36 -0.43 -1.00
CA ILE A 48 -4.25 1.01 -0.77
C ILE A 48 -4.03 1.73 -2.08
N VAL A 49 -4.68 2.88 -2.24
CA VAL A 49 -4.29 3.88 -3.23
C VAL A 49 -4.08 5.19 -2.50
N ALA A 50 -2.87 5.72 -2.57
CA ALA A 50 -2.50 6.98 -1.94
C ALA A 50 -2.19 8.00 -3.02
N ARG A 51 -2.58 9.24 -2.78
CA ARG A 51 -2.38 10.31 -3.74
C ARG A 51 -1.75 11.52 -3.07
N MET A 52 -0.79 12.11 -3.77
CA MET A 52 -0.24 13.41 -3.39
C MET A 52 -0.10 14.24 -4.66
N GLY A 53 -0.90 15.31 -4.76
CA GLY A 53 -0.96 16.10 -6.00
C GLY A 53 -1.40 15.22 -7.16
N ASP A 54 -0.56 15.14 -8.18
CA ASP A 54 -0.83 14.34 -9.37
C ASP A 54 -0.17 12.97 -9.33
N HIS A 55 0.45 12.62 -8.21
CA HIS A 55 1.15 11.34 -8.08
C HIS A 55 0.34 10.36 -7.26
N PHE A 56 0.26 9.11 -7.73
CA PHE A 56 -0.49 8.05 -7.07
C PHE A 56 0.42 6.87 -6.76
N ILE A 57 0.23 6.27 -5.59
CA ILE A 57 0.92 5.05 -5.20
C ILE A 57 -0.13 3.98 -4.93
N ILE A 58 0.01 2.85 -5.61
CA ILE A 58 -0.80 1.67 -5.34
C ILE A 58 0.04 0.77 -4.44
N VAL A 59 -0.48 0.39 -3.28
CA VAL A 59 0.24 -0.51 -2.37
C VAL A 59 -0.54 -1.80 -2.24
N GLU A 60 0.16 -2.92 -2.47
CA GLU A 60 -0.36 -4.25 -2.22
C GLU A 60 0.43 -4.85 -1.07
N VAL A 61 -0.27 -5.27 -0.03
CA VAL A 61 0.35 -5.92 1.12
C VAL A 61 0.28 -7.42 0.91
N LYS A 62 1.46 -8.04 0.87
CA LYS A 62 1.58 -9.47 0.62
C LYS A 62 1.93 -10.18 1.91
N LYS A 63 1.11 -11.15 2.27
CA LYS A 63 1.41 -12.04 3.38
C LYS A 63 1.22 -13.47 2.87
N GLY A 64 2.31 -14.10 2.46
CA GLY A 64 2.28 -15.39 1.79
C GLY A 64 2.59 -15.25 0.31
N ASP A 65 1.96 -16.06 -0.52
CA ASP A 65 2.24 -16.09 -1.95
C ASP A 65 1.71 -14.85 -2.66
N ILE A 66 2.42 -14.45 -3.70
CA ILE A 66 2.01 -13.32 -4.53
C ILE A 66 0.89 -13.77 -5.46
N ASP A 67 -0.15 -12.94 -5.54
CA ASP A 67 -1.21 -13.09 -6.53
C ASP A 67 -0.72 -12.45 -7.84
N TRP A 68 -0.05 -13.25 -8.66
CA TRP A 68 0.56 -12.75 -9.88
C TRP A 68 -0.42 -12.15 -10.87
N PRO A 69 -1.60 -12.75 -11.12
CA PRO A 69 -2.58 -12.10 -12.01
C PRO A 69 -2.96 -10.69 -11.56
N LYS A 70 -3.14 -10.50 -10.26
CA LYS A 70 -3.46 -9.19 -9.71
C LYS A 70 -2.29 -8.22 -9.89
N ILE A 71 -1.09 -8.64 -9.52
CA ILE A 71 0.09 -7.78 -9.63
C ILE A 71 0.34 -7.39 -11.09
N THR A 72 0.21 -8.35 -12.00
CA THR A 72 0.38 -8.07 -13.43
C THR A 72 -0.63 -7.03 -13.92
N ALA A 73 -1.89 -7.18 -13.51
CA ALA A 73 -2.93 -6.23 -13.90
C ALA A 73 -2.65 -4.82 -13.38
N LEU A 74 -2.16 -4.70 -12.13
CA LEU A 74 -1.80 -3.41 -11.57
C LEU A 74 -0.58 -2.81 -12.26
N GLN A 75 0.42 -3.62 -12.58
CA GLN A 75 1.61 -3.17 -13.30
C GLN A 75 1.27 -2.71 -14.70
N ASP A 76 0.35 -3.39 -15.38
CA ASP A 76 -0.11 -2.97 -16.70
C ASP A 76 -0.78 -1.60 -16.62
N TYR A 77 -1.58 -1.38 -15.60
CA TYR A 77 -2.21 -0.09 -15.40
C TYR A 77 -1.17 1.01 -15.20
N VAL A 78 -0.19 0.76 -14.35
CA VAL A 78 0.88 1.72 -14.05
C VAL A 78 1.69 2.02 -15.31
N SER A 79 1.94 1.03 -16.14
CA SER A 79 2.67 1.22 -17.40
C SER A 79 1.93 2.15 -18.35
N ALA A 80 0.60 2.17 -18.28
CA ALA A 80 -0.22 3.02 -19.13
C ALA A 80 -0.53 4.39 -18.50
N HIS A 81 -0.22 4.57 -17.22
CA HIS A 81 -0.59 5.79 -16.49
C HIS A 81 0.63 6.27 -15.70
N ASN A 82 1.39 7.18 -16.27
CA ASN A 82 2.66 7.65 -15.72
C ASN A 82 2.57 8.25 -14.32
N ALA A 83 1.40 8.71 -13.92
CA ALA A 83 1.23 9.30 -12.58
C ALA A 83 1.18 8.24 -11.47
N PHE A 84 1.12 6.97 -11.82
CA PHE A 84 0.96 5.88 -10.86
C PHE A 84 2.24 5.08 -10.71
N GLU A 85 2.48 4.59 -9.50
CA GLU A 85 3.48 3.55 -9.24
C GLU A 85 2.84 2.46 -8.39
N VAL A 86 3.37 1.25 -8.42
CA VAL A 86 2.88 0.14 -7.62
C VAL A 86 4.00 -0.37 -6.73
N ARG A 87 3.66 -0.65 -5.47
CA ARG A 87 4.58 -1.23 -4.50
C ARG A 87 3.94 -2.47 -3.89
N VAL A 88 4.67 -3.57 -3.87
CA VAL A 88 4.25 -4.79 -3.20
C VAL A 88 5.10 -4.92 -1.95
N MET A 89 4.48 -4.95 -0.79
CA MET A 89 5.19 -4.92 0.48
C MET A 89 4.73 -6.03 1.41
N THR A 90 5.68 -6.57 2.17
CA THR A 90 5.34 -7.50 3.25
C THR A 90 5.05 -6.71 4.52
N PRO A 91 4.39 -7.32 5.52
CA PRO A 91 4.20 -6.65 6.82
C PRO A 91 5.51 -6.20 7.46
N ASP A 92 6.57 -7.00 7.34
CA ASP A 92 7.86 -6.63 7.90
C ASP A 92 8.44 -5.41 7.20
N GLU A 93 8.32 -5.35 5.88
CA GLU A 93 8.78 -4.19 5.12
C GLU A 93 8.00 -2.94 5.47
N ILE A 94 6.72 -3.08 5.75
CA ILE A 94 5.88 -1.95 6.15
C ILE A 94 6.36 -1.38 7.48
N LEU A 95 6.64 -2.23 8.45
CA LEU A 95 7.15 -1.78 9.74
C LEU A 95 8.48 -1.04 9.57
N ASP A 96 9.37 -1.61 8.78
CA ASP A 96 10.67 -1.02 8.54
C ASP A 96 10.57 0.28 7.76
N SER A 97 9.70 0.32 6.75
CA SER A 97 9.48 1.53 5.94
C SER A 97 8.90 2.66 6.76
N ALA A 98 7.95 2.37 7.65
CA ALA A 98 7.36 3.38 8.51
C ALA A 98 8.42 4.05 9.36
N PHE A 99 9.32 3.25 9.94
CA PHE A 99 10.41 3.78 10.73
C PHE A 99 11.34 4.66 9.88
N LYS A 100 11.66 4.21 8.69
CA LYS A 100 12.53 4.97 7.79
C LYS A 100 11.89 6.28 7.32
N LEU A 101 10.59 6.27 7.08
CA LEU A 101 9.88 7.49 6.71
C LEU A 101 9.98 8.54 7.82
N ASP A 102 9.85 8.12 9.07
CA ASP A 102 9.99 9.02 10.20
C ASP A 102 11.38 9.65 10.23
N LEU A 103 12.42 8.87 9.98
CA LEU A 103 13.77 9.37 9.94
C LEU A 103 13.97 10.39 8.81
N HIS A 104 13.35 10.16 7.67
CA HIS A 104 13.47 11.06 6.52
C HIS A 104 12.65 12.31 6.68
N ALA A 105 11.58 12.25 7.43
CA ALA A 105 10.69 13.41 7.63
C ALA A 105 11.28 14.43 8.58
N SER A 106 12.21 14.02 9.38
CA SER A 106 12.80 14.93 10.40
C SER A 106 13.88 15.85 9.86
#